data_127a271a1eb131c7a164cda4fb2fbf56
#
_entry.id   127a271a1eb131c7a164cda4fb2fbf56
#
_cell.length_a   1.000
_cell.length_b   1.000
_cell.length_c   1.000
_cell.angle_alpha   90.00
_cell.angle_beta   90.00
_cell.angle_gamma   90.00
#
_symmetry.space_group_name_H-M   'P 1'
#
loop_
_entity.id
_entity.type
_entity.pdbx_description
1 polymer ?
#
loop_
_entity_poly.entity_id
_entity_poly.type
_entity_poly.pdbx_seq_one_letter_code
_entity_poly.pdbx_strand_id
1 'polypeptide(L)'
;MRLDKFISESTQLTRSLAKKALHRGEVTVDGQVIKDGSFKLNESQKVCLDGEPISLIGPRFIMLHKPVDTLCSTVDEVYPSVLNLLDLPHKDDLHIAGRLDADTTGLVLITSDGQWSHRVTSPKRECGKSYLVQLADPLKAEWVEQFATGLALRSEEGLTKPAKLELLGSHEARLTITEGKYHQVKRMFAAVGNKVVGLHRESVGEIVLDESLAPGEWRYLTEAEIASVK
;
A
#
# COMPACT_ATOMS: atom_id res chain seq x y z
N MET A 1 -0.68 25.78 14.08
CA MET A 1 -0.70 24.46 14.76
C MET A 1 -0.10 24.59 16.16
N ARG A 2 -0.47 23.72 17.13
CA ARG A 2 0.20 23.70 18.46
C ARG A 2 1.59 23.08 18.35
N LEU A 3 2.57 23.60 19.08
CA LEU A 3 3.97 23.15 19.03
C LEU A 3 4.15 21.71 19.50
N ASP A 4 3.46 21.26 20.56
CA ASP A 4 3.50 19.87 21.02
C ASP A 4 2.98 18.88 19.95
N LYS A 5 1.98 19.29 19.19
CA LYS A 5 1.46 18.51 18.06
C LYS A 5 2.43 18.50 16.88
N PHE A 6 2.98 19.67 16.53
CA PHE A 6 3.97 19.81 15.46
C PHE A 6 5.17 18.89 15.68
N ILE A 7 5.75 18.90 16.89
CA ILE A 7 6.91 18.05 17.22
C ILE A 7 6.55 16.56 17.07
N SER A 8 5.37 16.15 17.59
CA SER A 8 4.97 14.74 17.48
C SER A 8 4.67 14.28 16.05
N GLU A 9 4.26 15.18 15.17
CA GLU A 9 4.00 14.90 13.74
C GLU A 9 5.26 15.04 12.87
N SER A 10 6.31 15.69 13.39
CA SER A 10 7.57 15.93 12.67
C SER A 10 8.69 15.00 13.09
N THR A 11 8.52 14.24 14.18
CA THR A 11 9.56 13.40 14.79
C THR A 11 8.97 12.05 15.23
N GLN A 12 9.79 11.16 15.78
CA GLN A 12 9.31 9.91 16.39
C GLN A 12 8.82 10.07 17.84
N LEU A 13 8.80 11.29 18.36
CA LEU A 13 8.36 11.54 19.72
C LEU A 13 6.82 11.47 19.83
N THR A 14 6.34 10.73 20.82
CA THR A 14 4.95 10.84 21.23
C THR A 14 4.65 12.24 21.75
N ARG A 15 3.39 12.64 21.75
CA ARG A 15 2.98 13.96 22.29
C ARG A 15 3.43 14.19 23.75
N SER A 16 3.47 13.12 24.55
CA SER A 16 3.99 13.16 25.93
C SER A 16 5.50 13.41 25.97
N LEU A 17 6.27 12.74 25.10
CA LEU A 17 7.71 12.95 24.98
C LEU A 17 8.05 14.32 24.41
N ALA A 18 7.27 14.81 23.43
CA ALA A 18 7.41 16.17 22.91
C ALA A 18 7.25 17.23 24.02
N LYS A 19 6.26 17.07 24.92
CA LYS A 19 6.12 17.94 26.08
C LYS A 19 7.32 17.87 27.01
N LYS A 20 7.91 16.68 27.23
CA LYS A 20 9.12 16.55 28.05
C LYS A 20 10.32 17.25 27.40
N ALA A 21 10.50 17.12 26.09
CA ALA A 21 11.55 17.80 25.34
C ALA A 21 11.40 19.34 25.45
N LEU A 22 10.17 19.86 25.32
CA LEU A 22 9.87 21.28 25.56
C LEU A 22 10.27 21.74 26.95
N HIS A 23 9.88 20.99 27.99
CA HIS A 23 10.23 21.34 29.37
C HIS A 23 11.75 21.34 29.62
N ARG A 24 12.50 20.43 28.99
CA ARG A 24 13.97 20.39 29.05
C ARG A 24 14.65 21.52 28.27
N GLY A 25 13.91 22.27 27.47
CA GLY A 25 14.44 23.36 26.66
C GLY A 25 15.16 22.91 25.38
N GLU A 26 14.90 21.71 24.93
CA GLU A 26 15.47 21.11 23.71
C GLU A 26 14.85 21.66 22.42
N VAL A 27 13.75 22.43 22.51
CA VAL A 27 13.01 22.95 21.38
C VAL A 27 13.17 24.45 21.24
N THR A 28 13.53 24.89 20.04
CA THR A 28 13.56 26.31 19.68
C THR A 28 12.60 26.63 18.55
N VAL A 29 12.03 27.83 18.57
CA VAL A 29 11.24 28.42 17.48
C VAL A 29 11.93 29.74 17.11
N ASP A 30 12.36 29.85 15.86
CA ASP A 30 13.15 31.00 15.35
C ASP A 30 14.36 31.32 16.26
N GLY A 31 15.01 30.26 16.79
CA GLY A 31 16.18 30.34 17.65
C GLY A 31 15.86 30.62 19.14
N GLN A 32 14.62 30.83 19.53
CA GLN A 32 14.20 31.06 20.92
C GLN A 32 13.67 29.77 21.55
N VAL A 33 14.15 29.43 22.76
CA VAL A 33 13.65 28.26 23.50
C VAL A 33 12.20 28.48 23.91
N ILE A 34 11.32 27.58 23.49
CA ILE A 34 9.91 27.56 23.87
C ILE A 34 9.64 26.32 24.74
N LYS A 35 9.10 26.54 25.94
CA LYS A 35 8.74 25.45 26.88
C LYS A 35 7.25 25.13 26.91
N ASP A 36 6.42 26.01 26.32
CA ASP A 36 4.98 25.82 26.28
C ASP A 36 4.54 25.02 25.06
N GLY A 37 4.04 23.80 25.27
CA GLY A 37 3.50 22.95 24.19
C GLY A 37 2.22 23.47 23.56
N SER A 38 1.53 24.43 24.18
CA SER A 38 0.34 25.08 23.62
C SER A 38 0.67 26.24 22.68
N PHE A 39 1.93 26.64 22.58
CA PHE A 39 2.41 27.67 21.68
C PHE A 39 1.90 27.42 20.26
N LYS A 40 1.31 28.44 19.64
CA LYS A 40 0.74 28.33 18.28
C LYS A 40 1.78 28.74 17.26
N LEU A 41 2.22 27.78 16.47
CA LEU A 41 3.11 27.99 15.33
C LEU A 41 2.40 28.62 14.15
N ASN A 42 3.10 29.53 13.48
CA ASN A 42 2.80 30.03 12.15
C ASN A 42 3.58 29.22 11.08
N GLU A 43 3.14 29.23 9.85
CA GLU A 43 3.74 28.43 8.75
C GLU A 43 5.18 28.84 8.41
N SER A 44 5.56 30.09 8.67
CA SER A 44 6.90 30.63 8.35
C SER A 44 7.93 30.39 9.46
N GLN A 45 7.54 29.90 10.63
CA GLN A 45 8.43 29.74 11.78
C GLN A 45 9.29 28.47 11.66
N LYS A 46 10.60 28.62 11.92
CA LYS A 46 11.55 27.52 11.94
C LYS A 46 11.60 26.89 13.31
N VAL A 47 11.27 25.60 13.39
CA VAL A 47 11.36 24.81 14.63
C VAL A 47 12.58 23.91 14.56
N CYS A 48 13.36 23.88 15.66
CA CYS A 48 14.46 22.93 15.82
C CYS A 48 14.26 22.12 17.11
N LEU A 49 14.68 20.86 17.07
CA LEU A 49 14.79 19.96 18.21
C LEU A 49 16.28 19.60 18.37
N ASP A 50 16.85 19.83 19.54
CA ASP A 50 18.28 19.65 19.81
C ASP A 50 19.21 20.34 18.79
N GLY A 51 18.79 21.50 18.31
CA GLY A 51 19.51 22.28 17.28
C GLY A 51 19.24 21.87 15.84
N GLU A 52 18.65 20.70 15.61
CA GLU A 52 18.34 20.21 14.26
C GLU A 52 16.94 20.69 13.79
N PRO A 53 16.81 21.23 12.56
CA PRO A 53 15.53 21.68 12.05
C PRO A 53 14.59 20.51 11.80
N ILE A 54 13.35 20.64 12.27
CA ILE A 54 12.29 19.66 12.04
C ILE A 54 11.15 20.28 11.20
N SER A 55 10.54 19.44 10.37
CA SER A 55 9.40 19.84 9.52
C SER A 55 8.31 18.76 9.55
N LEU A 56 7.07 19.15 9.26
CA LEU A 56 5.97 18.19 9.17
C LEU A 56 6.28 17.13 8.12
N ILE A 57 6.05 15.88 8.51
CA ILE A 57 6.04 14.77 7.56
C ILE A 57 4.74 14.86 6.78
N GLY A 58 4.85 15.22 5.51
CA GLY A 58 3.71 15.27 4.61
C GLY A 58 3.08 13.89 4.36
N PRO A 59 1.98 13.82 3.61
CA PRO A 59 1.37 12.54 3.24
C PRO A 59 2.39 11.72 2.43
N ARG A 60 2.48 10.44 2.76
CA ARG A 60 3.41 9.50 2.13
C ARG A 60 2.64 8.55 1.22
N PHE A 61 3.19 8.32 0.05
CA PHE A 61 2.66 7.40 -0.96
C PHE A 61 3.79 6.52 -1.45
N ILE A 62 3.71 5.24 -1.20
CA ILE A 62 4.83 4.30 -1.33
C ILE A 62 4.42 3.15 -2.25
N MET A 63 5.33 2.79 -3.15
CA MET A 63 5.32 1.57 -3.93
C MET A 63 6.30 0.60 -3.30
N LEU A 64 5.84 -0.59 -2.95
CA LEU A 64 6.66 -1.68 -2.43
C LEU A 64 6.56 -2.89 -3.35
N HIS A 65 7.69 -3.50 -3.69
CA HIS A 65 7.74 -4.82 -4.29
C HIS A 65 7.68 -5.88 -3.18
N LYS A 66 6.48 -6.37 -2.90
CA LYS A 66 6.26 -7.34 -1.83
C LYS A 66 6.92 -8.69 -2.18
N PRO A 67 7.82 -9.22 -1.33
CA PRO A 67 8.32 -10.59 -1.45
C PRO A 67 7.31 -11.61 -0.92
N VAL A 68 7.56 -12.91 -1.13
CA VAL A 68 6.85 -14.00 -0.44
C VAL A 68 7.09 -13.93 1.08
N ASP A 69 6.28 -14.66 1.83
CA ASP A 69 6.42 -14.83 3.28
C ASP A 69 6.41 -13.52 4.09
N THR A 70 5.65 -12.53 3.58
CA THR A 70 5.33 -11.28 4.28
C THR A 70 3.84 -11.00 4.23
N LEU A 71 3.32 -10.35 5.26
CA LEU A 71 1.89 -10.05 5.41
C LEU A 71 1.56 -8.60 5.07
N CYS A 72 0.49 -8.41 4.33
CA CYS A 72 -0.18 -7.11 4.20
C CYS A 72 -1.04 -6.82 5.45
N SER A 73 -0.38 -6.68 6.59
CA SER A 73 -0.95 -6.40 7.90
C SER A 73 -0.13 -5.32 8.59
N THR A 74 -0.71 -4.61 9.54
CA THR A 74 0.01 -3.64 10.39
C THR A 74 0.70 -4.31 11.58
N VAL A 75 0.46 -5.59 11.79
CA VAL A 75 1.06 -6.39 12.87
C VAL A 75 1.71 -7.64 12.30
N ASP A 76 2.75 -8.11 12.99
CA ASP A 76 3.39 -9.39 12.70
C ASP A 76 2.52 -10.53 13.22
N GLU A 77 2.46 -11.61 12.44
CA GLU A 77 1.78 -12.85 12.82
C GLU A 77 2.72 -14.04 12.55
N VAL A 78 2.29 -15.04 11.74
CA VAL A 78 3.14 -16.16 11.30
C VAL A 78 4.30 -15.66 10.42
N TYR A 79 4.05 -14.62 9.63
CA TYR A 79 5.05 -13.94 8.83
C TYR A 79 5.15 -12.46 9.26
N PRO A 80 6.29 -11.80 9.01
CA PRO A 80 6.45 -10.39 9.32
C PRO A 80 5.58 -9.50 8.44
N SER A 81 5.18 -8.36 8.99
CA SER A 81 4.48 -7.30 8.26
C SER A 81 5.36 -6.70 7.15
N VAL A 82 4.75 -6.37 6.01
CA VAL A 82 5.42 -5.62 4.94
C VAL A 82 5.92 -4.25 5.41
N LEU A 83 5.34 -3.67 6.45
CA LEU A 83 5.80 -2.40 7.03
C LEU A 83 7.20 -2.50 7.65
N ASN A 84 7.66 -3.70 8.01
CA ASN A 84 9.02 -3.91 8.53
C ASN A 84 10.10 -3.72 7.45
N LEU A 85 9.73 -3.80 6.17
CA LEU A 85 10.63 -3.55 5.05
C LEU A 85 10.92 -2.06 4.83
N LEU A 86 10.11 -1.17 5.45
CA LEU A 86 10.26 0.26 5.33
C LEU A 86 11.14 0.80 6.46
N ASP A 87 12.24 1.45 6.11
CA ASP A 87 13.06 2.22 7.07
C ASP A 87 12.56 3.66 7.13
N LEU A 88 11.42 3.85 7.76
CA LEU A 88 10.73 5.14 7.86
C LEU A 88 10.21 5.38 9.28
N PRO A 89 10.19 6.65 9.73
CA PRO A 89 9.52 7.04 10.97
C PRO A 89 7.99 6.94 10.82
N HIS A 90 7.29 6.87 11.96
CA HIS A 90 5.81 6.89 12.01
C HIS A 90 5.13 5.86 11.09
N LYS A 91 5.62 4.62 11.09
CA LYS A 91 5.01 3.53 10.30
C LYS A 91 3.58 3.19 10.74
N ASP A 92 3.25 3.50 12.00
CA ASP A 92 1.90 3.28 12.56
C ASP A 92 0.82 4.12 11.87
N ASP A 93 1.22 5.21 11.21
CA ASP A 93 0.31 6.05 10.42
C ASP A 93 0.07 5.50 8.99
N LEU A 94 0.76 4.44 8.60
CA LEU A 94 0.70 3.89 7.26
C LEU A 94 -0.43 2.87 7.10
N HIS A 95 -1.14 2.97 5.98
CA HIS A 95 -2.21 2.05 5.57
C HIS A 95 -1.79 1.28 4.33
N ILE A 96 -2.12 0.01 4.27
CA ILE A 96 -1.89 -0.83 3.10
C ILE A 96 -3.11 -0.72 2.19
N ALA A 97 -2.93 -0.09 1.02
CA ALA A 97 -3.98 0.12 0.03
C ALA A 97 -4.09 -1.06 -0.94
N GLY A 98 -4.79 -2.09 -0.53
CA GLY A 98 -4.99 -3.32 -1.29
C GLY A 98 -4.01 -4.43 -0.91
N ARG A 99 -4.51 -5.39 -0.18
CA ARG A 99 -3.73 -6.51 0.36
C ARG A 99 -3.36 -7.52 -0.72
N LEU A 100 -2.24 -8.20 -0.51
CA LEU A 100 -1.84 -9.44 -1.16
C LEU A 100 -1.67 -10.54 -0.12
N ASP A 101 -1.90 -11.78 -0.52
CA ASP A 101 -1.66 -12.97 0.32
C ASP A 101 -0.16 -13.12 0.62
N ALA A 102 0.21 -13.90 1.64
CA ALA A 102 1.60 -14.13 2.03
C ALA A 102 2.45 -14.71 0.90
N ASP A 103 1.88 -15.62 0.12
CA ASP A 103 2.52 -16.29 -1.02
C ASP A 103 2.44 -15.53 -2.35
N THR A 104 1.75 -14.38 -2.37
CA THR A 104 1.63 -13.51 -3.55
C THR A 104 2.68 -12.41 -3.50
N THR A 105 3.32 -12.15 -4.63
CA THR A 105 4.35 -11.13 -4.79
C THR A 105 3.84 -9.92 -5.57
N GLY A 106 4.66 -8.87 -5.66
CA GLY A 106 4.43 -7.75 -6.56
C GLY A 106 4.03 -6.46 -5.88
N LEU A 107 3.30 -5.62 -6.61
CA LEU A 107 2.98 -4.26 -6.21
C LEU A 107 2.07 -4.21 -4.99
N VAL A 108 2.54 -3.58 -3.92
CA VAL A 108 1.74 -3.15 -2.78
C VAL A 108 1.86 -1.63 -2.65
N LEU A 109 0.73 -0.97 -2.53
CA LEU A 109 0.64 0.47 -2.30
C LEU A 109 0.43 0.73 -0.81
N ILE A 110 1.22 1.66 -0.26
CA ILE A 110 1.18 2.00 1.17
C ILE A 110 1.12 3.53 1.27
N THR A 111 0.26 4.05 2.14
CA THR A 111 0.09 5.49 2.28
C THR A 111 -0.34 5.88 3.69
N SER A 112 -0.05 7.13 4.08
CA SER A 112 -0.63 7.77 5.26
C SER A 112 -1.94 8.52 4.96
N ASP A 113 -2.35 8.62 3.69
CA ASP A 113 -3.62 9.24 3.28
C ASP A 113 -4.73 8.19 3.18
N GLY A 114 -5.60 8.16 4.20
CA GLY A 114 -6.73 7.22 4.25
C GLY A 114 -7.76 7.44 3.13
N GLN A 115 -7.92 8.67 2.64
CA GLN A 115 -8.86 8.94 1.53
C GLN A 115 -8.31 8.40 0.21
N TRP A 116 -7.03 8.58 -0.04
CA TRP A 116 -6.35 8.02 -1.21
C TRP A 116 -6.39 6.48 -1.17
N SER A 117 -6.06 5.88 -0.02
CA SER A 117 -6.18 4.43 0.20
C SER A 117 -7.59 3.92 -0.11
N HIS A 118 -8.61 4.62 0.34
CA HIS A 118 -10.01 4.26 0.06
C HIS A 118 -10.34 4.36 -1.44
N ARG A 119 -9.81 5.35 -2.16
CA ARG A 119 -10.01 5.44 -3.62
C ARG A 119 -9.39 4.24 -4.35
N VAL A 120 -8.19 3.81 -3.96
CA VAL A 120 -7.52 2.62 -4.53
C VAL A 120 -8.31 1.33 -4.28
N THR A 121 -8.86 1.18 -3.08
CA THR A 121 -9.44 -0.09 -2.63
C THR A 121 -10.94 -0.22 -2.85
N SER A 122 -11.64 0.89 -3.07
CA SER A 122 -13.10 0.89 -3.21
C SER A 122 -13.60 0.11 -4.43
N PRO A 123 -14.46 -0.89 -4.24
CA PRO A 123 -15.04 -1.65 -5.37
C PRO A 123 -15.88 -0.80 -6.32
N LYS A 124 -16.38 0.35 -5.85
CA LYS A 124 -17.17 1.30 -6.67
C LYS A 124 -16.33 2.06 -7.68
N ARG A 125 -15.03 2.20 -7.43
CA ARG A 125 -14.09 2.90 -8.32
C ARG A 125 -13.56 2.03 -9.46
N GLU A 126 -13.81 0.71 -9.39
CA GLU A 126 -13.41 -0.26 -10.42
C GLU A 126 -11.94 -0.17 -10.82
N CYS A 127 -11.07 0.18 -9.85
CA CYS A 127 -9.64 0.27 -10.06
C CYS A 127 -9.10 -1.10 -10.47
N GLY A 128 -8.66 -1.23 -11.71
CA GLY A 128 -8.14 -2.48 -12.29
C GLY A 128 -6.86 -2.91 -11.58
N LYS A 129 -6.74 -4.21 -11.30
CA LYS A 129 -5.55 -4.84 -10.74
C LYS A 129 -5.11 -5.95 -11.69
N SER A 130 -3.91 -5.84 -12.23
CA SER A 130 -3.36 -6.82 -13.16
C SER A 130 -2.36 -7.73 -12.47
N TYR A 131 -2.54 -9.02 -12.72
CA TYR A 131 -1.72 -10.09 -12.13
C TYR A 131 -1.09 -10.93 -13.22
N LEU A 132 0.18 -11.24 -13.07
CA LEU A 132 0.84 -12.33 -13.77
C LEU A 132 0.57 -13.63 -13.01
N VAL A 133 0.01 -14.62 -13.70
CA VAL A 133 -0.47 -15.86 -13.10
C VAL A 133 0.25 -17.05 -13.72
N GLN A 134 0.87 -17.87 -12.87
CA GLN A 134 1.44 -19.16 -13.25
C GLN A 134 0.48 -20.30 -12.84
N LEU A 135 0.23 -21.21 -13.72
CA LEU A 135 -0.77 -22.27 -13.58
C LEU A 135 -0.17 -23.66 -13.63
N ALA A 136 -0.77 -24.59 -12.88
CA ALA A 136 -0.35 -25.98 -12.83
C ALA A 136 -0.61 -26.72 -14.16
N ASP A 137 -1.77 -26.44 -14.78
CA ASP A 137 -2.19 -27.08 -16.01
C ASP A 137 -2.29 -26.09 -17.18
N PRO A 138 -2.26 -26.57 -18.44
CA PRO A 138 -2.36 -25.70 -19.61
C PRO A 138 -3.64 -24.86 -19.63
N LEU A 139 -3.52 -23.63 -20.10
CA LEU A 139 -4.62 -22.71 -20.35
C LEU A 139 -5.52 -23.18 -21.50
N LYS A 140 -6.78 -22.82 -21.43
CA LYS A 140 -7.77 -23.03 -22.50
C LYS A 140 -8.27 -21.70 -23.04
N ALA A 141 -8.36 -21.58 -24.36
CA ALA A 141 -8.77 -20.35 -25.03
C ALA A 141 -10.20 -19.92 -24.65
N GLU A 142 -11.09 -20.86 -24.39
CA GLU A 142 -12.48 -20.63 -23.98
C GLU A 142 -12.62 -19.89 -22.64
N TRP A 143 -11.61 -19.94 -21.77
CA TRP A 143 -11.62 -19.24 -20.48
C TRP A 143 -11.60 -17.72 -20.64
N VAL A 144 -11.06 -17.20 -21.73
CA VAL A 144 -11.05 -15.75 -21.99
C VAL A 144 -12.47 -15.18 -21.96
N GLU A 145 -13.41 -15.84 -22.64
CA GLU A 145 -14.81 -15.43 -22.67
C GLU A 145 -15.53 -15.72 -21.34
N GLN A 146 -15.24 -16.84 -20.70
CA GLN A 146 -15.83 -17.20 -19.39
C GLN A 146 -15.44 -16.17 -18.33
N PHE A 147 -14.19 -15.74 -18.28
CA PHE A 147 -13.71 -14.71 -17.35
C PHE A 147 -14.32 -13.33 -17.67
N ALA A 148 -14.50 -13.00 -18.94
CA ALA A 148 -15.14 -11.75 -19.36
C ALA A 148 -16.64 -11.70 -19.02
N THR A 149 -17.31 -12.85 -19.00
CA THR A 149 -18.73 -12.95 -18.61
C THR A 149 -18.90 -12.95 -17.11
N GLY A 150 -17.93 -13.48 -16.38
CA GLY A 150 -17.95 -13.68 -14.93
C GLY A 150 -18.12 -15.15 -14.55
N LEU A 151 -17.56 -15.49 -13.38
CA LEU A 151 -17.53 -16.86 -12.86
C LEU A 151 -18.29 -16.95 -11.53
N ALA A 152 -18.99 -18.05 -11.33
CA ALA A 152 -19.55 -18.39 -10.03
C ALA A 152 -18.43 -18.92 -9.10
N LEU A 153 -18.21 -18.25 -7.97
CA LEU A 153 -17.25 -18.68 -6.98
C LEU A 153 -17.95 -19.39 -5.84
N ARG A 154 -17.33 -20.46 -5.35
CA ARG A 154 -17.85 -21.20 -4.21
C ARG A 154 -18.04 -20.26 -3.01
N SER A 155 -19.19 -20.33 -2.35
CA SER A 155 -19.58 -19.52 -1.19
C SER A 155 -19.71 -18.01 -1.45
N GLU A 156 -19.93 -17.63 -2.72
CA GLU A 156 -20.27 -16.26 -3.11
C GLU A 156 -21.62 -16.25 -3.81
N GLU A 157 -22.39 -15.19 -3.59
CA GLU A 157 -23.60 -14.94 -4.36
C GLU A 157 -23.26 -14.22 -5.69
N GLY A 158 -23.88 -14.66 -6.79
CA GLY A 158 -23.70 -14.07 -8.10
C GLY A 158 -22.37 -14.44 -8.77
N LEU A 159 -22.11 -13.77 -9.87
CA LEU A 159 -20.89 -13.93 -10.66
C LEU A 159 -19.84 -12.90 -10.24
N THR A 160 -18.57 -13.19 -10.53
CA THR A 160 -17.52 -12.17 -10.50
C THR A 160 -17.81 -11.08 -11.52
N LYS A 161 -17.31 -9.87 -11.27
CA LYS A 161 -17.29 -8.82 -12.30
C LYS A 161 -16.50 -9.31 -13.54
N PRO A 162 -16.82 -8.78 -14.73
CA PRO A 162 -16.03 -9.06 -15.93
C PRO A 162 -14.54 -8.88 -15.68
N ALA A 163 -13.74 -9.86 -16.05
CA ALA A 163 -12.29 -9.85 -15.93
C ALA A 163 -11.64 -10.06 -17.30
N LYS A 164 -10.50 -9.40 -17.53
CA LYS A 164 -9.73 -9.54 -18.76
C LYS A 164 -8.64 -10.60 -18.55
N LEU A 165 -8.74 -11.71 -19.28
CA LEU A 165 -7.75 -12.76 -19.30
C LEU A 165 -6.96 -12.71 -20.61
N GLU A 166 -5.65 -12.58 -20.52
CA GLU A 166 -4.71 -12.61 -21.64
C GLU A 166 -3.81 -13.84 -21.51
N LEU A 167 -3.79 -14.68 -22.53
CA LEU A 167 -2.97 -15.89 -22.57
C LEU A 167 -1.56 -15.51 -23.02
N LEU A 168 -0.56 -15.66 -22.16
CA LEU A 168 0.83 -15.32 -22.46
C LEU A 168 1.66 -16.54 -22.87
N GLY A 169 1.24 -17.73 -22.45
CA GLY A 169 1.89 -18.99 -22.74
C GLY A 169 0.94 -20.14 -22.39
N SER A 170 1.45 -21.38 -22.43
CA SER A 170 0.63 -22.55 -22.09
C SER A 170 0.19 -22.58 -20.61
N HIS A 171 1.03 -22.07 -19.70
CA HIS A 171 0.79 -22.08 -18.25
C HIS A 171 0.89 -20.69 -17.62
N GLU A 172 0.90 -19.66 -18.45
CA GLU A 172 1.06 -18.28 -18.00
C GLU A 172 -0.03 -17.38 -18.58
N ALA A 173 -0.64 -16.57 -17.73
CA ALA A 173 -1.66 -15.61 -18.12
C ALA A 173 -1.47 -14.28 -17.39
N ARG A 174 -2.00 -13.22 -17.99
CA ARG A 174 -2.27 -11.96 -17.29
C ARG A 174 -3.77 -11.85 -17.04
N LEU A 175 -4.15 -11.63 -15.79
CA LEU A 175 -5.53 -11.43 -15.39
C LEU A 175 -5.71 -10.05 -14.79
N THR A 176 -6.64 -9.27 -15.35
CA THR A 176 -7.05 -7.97 -14.81
C THR A 176 -8.45 -8.07 -14.23
N ILE A 177 -8.60 -7.74 -12.94
CA ILE A 177 -9.86 -7.70 -12.20
C ILE A 177 -10.12 -6.29 -11.65
N THR A 178 -11.39 -5.91 -11.48
CA THR A 178 -11.82 -4.61 -10.97
C THR A 178 -12.47 -4.66 -9.60
N GLU A 179 -12.39 -5.80 -8.94
CA GLU A 179 -12.87 -6.06 -7.59
C GLU A 179 -11.77 -6.76 -6.77
N GLY A 180 -12.04 -7.12 -5.53
CA GLY A 180 -11.04 -7.74 -4.65
C GLY A 180 -11.68 -8.65 -3.61
N LYS A 181 -12.34 -9.73 -4.06
CA LYS A 181 -12.84 -10.78 -3.17
C LYS A 181 -11.68 -11.58 -2.57
N TYR A 182 -11.93 -12.22 -1.45
CA TYR A 182 -10.94 -13.06 -0.77
C TYR A 182 -10.39 -14.15 -1.71
N HIS A 183 -9.07 -14.19 -1.88
CA HIS A 183 -8.35 -15.11 -2.78
C HIS A 183 -8.93 -15.19 -4.21
N GLN A 184 -9.42 -14.07 -4.74
CA GLN A 184 -10.26 -14.07 -5.95
C GLN A 184 -9.58 -14.72 -7.16
N VAL A 185 -8.34 -14.35 -7.49
CA VAL A 185 -7.64 -14.90 -8.66
C VAL A 185 -7.49 -16.41 -8.54
N LYS A 186 -7.06 -16.91 -7.39
CA LYS A 186 -6.91 -18.36 -7.13
C LYS A 186 -8.23 -19.10 -7.26
N ARG A 187 -9.31 -18.52 -6.74
CA ARG A 187 -10.66 -19.11 -6.79
C ARG A 187 -11.27 -19.07 -8.19
N MET A 188 -10.97 -18.03 -8.99
CA MET A 188 -11.42 -17.96 -10.39
C MET A 188 -10.80 -19.09 -11.22
N PHE A 189 -9.51 -19.34 -11.11
CA PHE A 189 -8.88 -20.46 -11.82
C PHE A 189 -9.32 -21.83 -11.27
N ALA A 190 -9.54 -21.94 -9.96
CA ALA A 190 -10.12 -23.17 -9.38
C ALA A 190 -11.53 -23.45 -9.93
N ALA A 191 -12.34 -22.43 -10.18
CA ALA A 191 -13.69 -22.58 -10.75
C ALA A 191 -13.69 -23.16 -12.19
N VAL A 192 -12.61 -22.99 -12.95
CA VAL A 192 -12.42 -23.58 -14.27
C VAL A 192 -11.52 -24.83 -14.25
N GLY A 193 -11.24 -25.36 -13.05
CA GLY A 193 -10.54 -26.63 -12.88
C GLY A 193 -9.02 -26.57 -12.96
N ASN A 194 -8.42 -25.38 -12.75
CA ASN A 194 -6.96 -25.21 -12.71
C ASN A 194 -6.48 -24.70 -11.33
N LYS A 195 -5.19 -24.73 -11.11
CA LYS A 195 -4.56 -24.27 -9.87
C LYS A 195 -3.51 -23.21 -10.16
N VAL A 196 -3.59 -22.10 -9.43
CA VAL A 196 -2.55 -21.06 -9.43
C VAL A 196 -1.37 -21.57 -8.60
N VAL A 197 -0.18 -21.61 -9.19
CA VAL A 197 1.07 -22.00 -8.55
C VAL A 197 2.03 -20.83 -8.34
N GLY A 198 1.79 -19.71 -9.02
CA GLY A 198 2.50 -18.45 -8.82
C GLY A 198 1.58 -17.27 -9.12
N LEU A 199 1.67 -16.21 -8.32
CA LEU A 199 0.83 -15.03 -8.46
C LEU A 199 1.64 -13.78 -8.14
N HIS A 200 1.65 -12.84 -9.09
CA HIS A 200 2.39 -11.59 -8.98
C HIS A 200 1.53 -10.42 -9.45
N ARG A 201 1.33 -9.41 -8.61
CA ARG A 201 0.59 -8.21 -9.01
C ARG A 201 1.51 -7.22 -9.70
N GLU A 202 1.27 -6.99 -10.98
CA GLU A 202 2.06 -6.08 -11.82
C GLU A 202 1.62 -4.63 -11.68
N SER A 203 0.31 -4.38 -11.53
CA SER A 203 -0.24 -3.01 -11.52
C SER A 203 -1.52 -2.87 -10.71
N VAL A 204 -1.79 -1.64 -10.29
CA VAL A 204 -3.04 -1.18 -9.67
C VAL A 204 -3.43 0.13 -10.35
N GLY A 205 -4.53 0.12 -11.13
CA GLY A 205 -4.90 1.23 -11.98
C GLY A 205 -3.79 1.53 -13.00
N GLU A 206 -3.37 2.78 -13.07
CA GLU A 206 -2.27 3.24 -13.93
C GLU A 206 -0.88 3.08 -13.26
N ILE A 207 -0.83 2.70 -11.99
CA ILE A 207 0.42 2.52 -11.26
C ILE A 207 0.97 1.13 -11.57
N VAL A 208 2.11 1.07 -12.24
CA VAL A 208 2.82 -0.15 -12.61
C VAL A 208 4.02 -0.34 -11.68
N LEU A 209 4.26 -1.57 -11.22
CA LEU A 209 5.43 -1.89 -10.40
C LEU A 209 6.71 -1.52 -11.16
N ASP A 210 7.57 -0.76 -10.52
CA ASP A 210 8.86 -0.37 -11.07
C ASP A 210 9.78 -1.58 -11.17
N GLU A 211 10.20 -1.92 -12.39
CA GLU A 211 11.05 -3.08 -12.67
C GLU A 211 12.43 -2.99 -12.02
N SER A 212 12.88 -1.79 -11.65
CA SER A 212 14.14 -1.58 -10.95
C SER A 212 14.10 -1.98 -9.47
N LEU A 213 12.90 -2.16 -8.89
CA LEU A 213 12.74 -2.57 -7.51
C LEU A 213 12.87 -4.10 -7.40
N ALA A 214 13.90 -4.57 -6.70
CA ALA A 214 14.00 -5.97 -6.29
C ALA A 214 12.95 -6.32 -5.22
N PRO A 215 12.61 -7.60 -5.02
CA PRO A 215 11.72 -8.01 -3.93
C PRO A 215 12.18 -7.47 -2.57
N GLY A 216 11.27 -6.83 -1.85
CA GLY A 216 11.53 -6.15 -0.58
C GLY A 216 11.95 -4.69 -0.70
N GLU A 217 12.28 -4.21 -1.88
CA GLU A 217 12.60 -2.81 -2.11
C GLU A 217 11.34 -1.96 -2.33
N TRP A 218 11.49 -0.67 -2.08
CA TRP A 218 10.41 0.30 -2.18
C TRP A 218 10.90 1.68 -2.62
N ARG A 219 10.00 2.49 -3.12
CA ARG A 219 10.22 3.92 -3.38
C ARG A 219 8.95 4.72 -3.13
N TYR A 220 9.09 6.03 -3.04
CA TYR A 220 7.92 6.91 -3.10
C TYR A 220 7.31 6.91 -4.50
N LEU A 221 5.98 7.07 -4.56
CA LEU A 221 5.27 7.31 -5.81
C LEU A 221 5.62 8.70 -6.36
N THR A 222 5.62 8.82 -7.68
CA THR A 222 5.69 10.12 -8.36
C THR A 222 4.36 10.87 -8.22
N GLU A 223 4.39 12.18 -8.43
CA GLU A 223 3.16 13.01 -8.44
C GLU A 223 2.15 12.52 -9.49
N ALA A 224 2.61 12.09 -10.66
CA ALA A 224 1.76 11.54 -11.71
C ALA A 224 1.09 10.23 -11.27
N GLU A 225 1.82 9.33 -10.64
CA GLU A 225 1.26 8.08 -10.07
C GLU A 225 0.21 8.36 -9.00
N ILE A 226 0.49 9.29 -8.08
CA ILE A 226 -0.46 9.70 -7.03
C ILE A 226 -1.74 10.29 -7.65
N ALA A 227 -1.60 11.16 -8.64
CA ALA A 227 -2.70 11.85 -9.30
C ALA A 227 -3.55 10.93 -10.21
N SER A 228 -3.02 9.78 -10.63
CA SER A 228 -3.73 8.80 -11.46
C SER A 228 -4.89 8.13 -10.72
N VAL A 229 -4.86 8.12 -9.39
CA VAL A 229 -5.92 7.56 -8.54
C VAL A 229 -6.99 8.62 -8.27
N LYS A 230 -8.08 8.50 -9.00
CA LYS A 230 -9.23 9.45 -8.98
C LYS A 230 -10.31 9.04 -8.00
#